data_68bd347ea899d9dd8f2b4fa1139b7343
#
_entry.id   68bd347ea899d9dd8f2b4fa1139b7343
#
_cell.length_a   1.000
_cell.length_b   1.000
_cell.length_c   1.000
_cell.angle_alpha   90.00
_cell.angle_beta   90.00
_cell.angle_gamma   90.00
#
_symmetry.space_group_name_H-M   'P 1'
#
loop_
_entity.id
_entity.type
_entity.pdbx_description
1 polymer ?
#
loop_
_entity_poly.entity_id
_entity_poly.type
_entity_poly.pdbx_seq_one_letter_code
_entity_poly.pdbx_strand_id
1 'polypeptide(L)'
;MSGPAQATGAAPWRPALVLISVEELLATEFPPREMVLSPWLPSKGLAMIYGRRGLGKTHVALGIAWAVATGGSFLRWTAPRQRRVVILDGEMPGEALKARLAEISAKAGVAVPEGFIRLAAADLQERSINLAEEADQRELEPHLAGADLVIVDNISTLAAYGRENEAESWLPVQTWALGQRRAGRTVLFLHHAGKGGAQRGTSRREDVLDTVIALREPPDYQQAEGARFAVHFEKARGFHGKAAEPFEAALGEAGWVMRDAVDAEVERVMALRAEGLSVREVAEELGVARSRVERAIKRGAEPGSQ
;
A
#
# COMPACT_ATOMS: atom_id res chain seq x y z
N MET A 1 -49.66 -37.88 2.49
CA MET A 1 -49.18 -37.05 1.39
C MET A 1 -47.76 -36.60 1.75
N SER A 2 -46.77 -37.29 1.19
CA SER A 2 -45.37 -37.07 1.46
C SER A 2 -44.86 -36.05 0.43
N GLY A 3 -44.37 -34.89 0.91
CA GLY A 3 -43.77 -33.88 0.07
C GLY A 3 -42.40 -34.31 -0.44
N PRO A 4 -41.93 -33.83 -1.61
CA PRO A 4 -40.63 -34.23 -2.15
C PRO A 4 -39.49 -33.61 -1.38
N ALA A 5 -38.50 -34.47 -1.00
CA ALA A 5 -37.23 -34.07 -0.43
C ALA A 5 -36.48 -33.17 -1.43
N GLN A 6 -36.12 -31.95 -1.00
CA GLN A 6 -35.24 -31.09 -1.76
C GLN A 6 -33.85 -31.73 -1.79
N ALA A 7 -33.41 -32.11 -2.98
CA ALA A 7 -32.03 -32.53 -3.21
C ALA A 7 -31.10 -31.34 -2.97
N THR A 8 -30.31 -31.40 -1.91
CA THR A 8 -29.17 -30.53 -1.68
C THR A 8 -28.16 -30.80 -2.79
N GLY A 9 -28.17 -29.97 -3.82
CA GLY A 9 -27.19 -30.04 -4.91
C GLY A 9 -25.79 -29.80 -4.34
N ALA A 10 -25.00 -30.87 -4.23
CA ALA A 10 -23.58 -30.78 -3.96
C ALA A 10 -22.96 -29.91 -5.06
N ALA A 11 -22.17 -28.91 -4.67
CA ALA A 11 -21.42 -28.10 -5.63
C ALA A 11 -20.63 -29.03 -6.57
N PRO A 12 -20.58 -28.75 -7.89
CA PRO A 12 -19.87 -29.62 -8.81
C PRO A 12 -18.41 -29.76 -8.38
N TRP A 13 -17.96 -31.02 -8.28
CA TRP A 13 -16.58 -31.34 -7.96
C TRP A 13 -15.63 -30.62 -8.96
N ARG A 14 -14.70 -29.83 -8.43
CA ARG A 14 -13.62 -29.21 -9.22
C ARG A 14 -12.30 -29.85 -8.84
N PRO A 15 -11.45 -30.25 -9.80
CA PRO A 15 -10.15 -30.80 -9.48
C PRO A 15 -9.32 -29.77 -8.70
N ALA A 16 -8.58 -30.25 -7.69
CA ALA A 16 -7.70 -29.39 -6.87
C ALA A 16 -6.52 -28.83 -7.72
N LEU A 17 -6.12 -29.56 -8.76
CA LEU A 17 -5.06 -29.19 -9.70
C LEU A 17 -5.62 -29.25 -11.14
N VAL A 18 -5.44 -28.16 -11.87
CA VAL A 18 -5.79 -28.09 -13.29
C VAL A 18 -4.52 -27.86 -14.09
N LEU A 19 -4.25 -28.75 -15.03
CA LEU A 19 -3.20 -28.58 -16.03
C LEU A 19 -3.87 -28.29 -17.36
N ILE A 20 -3.39 -27.28 -18.07
CA ILE A 20 -3.87 -26.90 -19.41
C ILE A 20 -2.67 -26.92 -20.37
N SER A 21 -2.92 -27.23 -21.63
CA SER A 21 -1.88 -27.16 -22.67
C SER A 21 -1.60 -25.67 -23.03
N VAL A 22 -0.51 -25.45 -23.77
CA VAL A 22 -0.19 -24.11 -24.29
C VAL A 22 -1.27 -23.64 -25.26
N GLU A 23 -1.79 -24.56 -26.09
CA GLU A 23 -2.85 -24.29 -27.04
C GLU A 23 -4.16 -23.89 -26.35
N GLU A 24 -4.54 -24.60 -25.29
CA GLU A 24 -5.71 -24.26 -24.46
C GLU A 24 -5.53 -22.90 -23.78
N LEU A 25 -4.32 -22.62 -23.25
CA LEU A 25 -4.02 -21.33 -22.62
C LEU A 25 -4.12 -20.18 -23.62
N LEU A 26 -3.57 -20.35 -24.83
CA LEU A 26 -3.62 -19.33 -25.89
C LEU A 26 -5.04 -19.12 -26.43
N ALA A 27 -5.87 -20.15 -26.42
CA ALA A 27 -7.29 -20.07 -26.83
C ALA A 27 -8.18 -19.47 -25.71
N THR A 28 -7.69 -19.38 -24.47
CA THR A 28 -8.46 -18.86 -23.35
C THR A 28 -8.52 -17.33 -23.39
N GLU A 29 -9.72 -16.78 -23.48
CA GLU A 29 -9.93 -15.34 -23.34
C GLU A 29 -9.89 -14.95 -21.85
N PHE A 30 -8.89 -14.18 -21.48
CA PHE A 30 -8.82 -13.55 -20.15
C PHE A 30 -9.35 -12.13 -20.23
N PRO A 31 -10.26 -11.74 -19.30
CA PRO A 31 -10.68 -10.34 -19.25
C PRO A 31 -9.46 -9.45 -18.95
N PRO A 32 -9.39 -8.24 -19.51
CA PRO A 32 -8.31 -7.30 -19.23
C PRO A 32 -8.13 -7.11 -17.72
N ARG A 33 -6.87 -7.09 -17.26
CA ARG A 33 -6.56 -6.87 -15.84
C ARG A 33 -6.85 -5.41 -15.50
N GLU A 34 -7.97 -5.19 -14.83
CA GLU A 34 -8.36 -3.85 -14.37
C GLU A 34 -7.43 -3.33 -13.27
N MET A 35 -7.34 -2.02 -13.15
CA MET A 35 -6.65 -1.38 -12.04
C MET A 35 -7.63 -1.09 -10.89
N VAL A 36 -7.21 -1.38 -9.66
CA VAL A 36 -7.88 -0.91 -8.44
C VAL A 36 -7.43 0.52 -8.15
N LEU A 37 -6.13 0.76 -8.27
CA LEU A 37 -5.53 2.09 -8.18
C LEU A 37 -4.36 2.17 -9.17
N SER A 38 -4.55 2.96 -10.23
CA SER A 38 -3.56 3.15 -11.30
C SER A 38 -2.40 4.02 -10.82
N PRO A 39 -1.15 3.72 -11.24
CA PRO A 39 -0.75 2.68 -12.20
C PRO A 39 -0.31 1.36 -11.56
N TRP A 40 -0.33 1.20 -10.23
CA TRP A 40 0.48 0.21 -9.53
C TRP A 40 -0.32 -0.90 -8.80
N LEU A 41 -1.61 -0.71 -8.54
CA LEU A 41 -2.42 -1.68 -7.80
C LEU A 41 -3.48 -2.31 -8.73
N PRO A 42 -3.17 -3.42 -9.39
CA PRO A 42 -4.15 -4.09 -10.25
C PRO A 42 -5.13 -4.94 -9.46
N SER A 43 -6.27 -5.28 -10.09
CA SER A 43 -7.19 -6.28 -9.55
C SER A 43 -6.47 -7.62 -9.36
N LYS A 44 -6.82 -8.35 -8.29
CA LYS A 44 -6.14 -9.59 -7.88
C LYS A 44 -4.63 -9.38 -7.64
N GLY A 45 -4.21 -8.13 -7.34
CA GLY A 45 -2.84 -7.78 -7.02
C GLY A 45 -2.49 -8.06 -5.55
N LEU A 46 -1.22 -8.32 -5.28
CA LEU A 46 -0.68 -8.32 -3.93
C LEU A 46 0.38 -7.23 -3.85
N ALA A 47 0.22 -6.31 -2.92
CA ALA A 47 1.15 -5.19 -2.78
C ALA A 47 1.51 -4.92 -1.32
N MET A 48 2.60 -4.24 -1.11
CA MET A 48 3.06 -3.82 0.21
C MET A 48 3.52 -2.36 0.19
N ILE A 49 3.16 -1.61 1.21
CA ILE A 49 3.73 -0.31 1.53
C ILE A 49 4.44 -0.44 2.87
N TYR A 50 5.71 -0.08 2.93
CA TYR A 50 6.44 -0.10 4.18
C TYR A 50 7.18 1.21 4.43
N GLY A 51 7.52 1.48 5.70
CA GLY A 51 8.23 2.66 6.12
C GLY A 51 8.39 2.72 7.63
N ARG A 52 9.16 3.68 8.15
CA ARG A 52 9.37 3.86 9.60
C ARG A 52 8.04 4.11 10.32
N ARG A 53 8.02 3.82 11.62
CA ARG A 53 6.87 4.17 12.49
C ARG A 53 6.69 5.69 12.52
N GLY A 54 5.45 6.14 12.57
CA GLY A 54 5.13 7.58 12.62
C GLY A 54 5.17 8.31 11.27
N LEU A 55 5.66 7.68 10.18
CA LEU A 55 5.84 8.32 8.87
C LEU A 55 4.54 8.55 8.08
N GLY A 56 3.38 8.13 8.60
CA GLY A 56 2.09 8.38 7.94
C GLY A 56 1.53 7.23 7.11
N LYS A 57 2.02 5.97 7.28
CA LYS A 57 1.52 4.80 6.54
C LYS A 57 -0.01 4.63 6.62
N THR A 58 -0.59 4.77 7.80
CA THR A 58 -2.05 4.67 7.98
C THR A 58 -2.79 5.82 7.27
N HIS A 59 -2.24 7.03 7.21
CA HIS A 59 -2.81 8.10 6.38
C HIS A 59 -2.81 7.74 4.90
N VAL A 60 -1.73 7.10 4.42
CA VAL A 60 -1.64 6.59 3.04
C VAL A 60 -2.69 5.50 2.80
N ALA A 61 -2.83 4.54 3.73
CA ALA A 61 -3.82 3.47 3.63
C ALA A 61 -5.25 4.00 3.57
N LEU A 62 -5.61 4.93 4.46
CA LEU A 62 -6.94 5.55 4.49
C LEU A 62 -7.20 6.41 3.25
N GLY A 63 -6.19 7.15 2.76
CA GLY A 63 -6.29 7.91 1.50
C GLY A 63 -6.51 7.01 0.28
N ILE A 64 -5.79 5.88 0.20
CA ILE A 64 -5.99 4.86 -0.82
C ILE A 64 -7.40 4.27 -0.74
N ALA A 65 -7.85 3.89 0.47
CA ALA A 65 -9.19 3.35 0.68
C ALA A 65 -10.27 4.31 0.22
N TRP A 66 -10.13 5.60 0.56
CA TRP A 66 -11.05 6.65 0.15
C TRP A 66 -11.10 6.81 -1.37
N ALA A 67 -9.95 6.94 -2.03
CA ALA A 67 -9.86 7.05 -3.48
C ALA A 67 -10.48 5.85 -4.19
N VAL A 68 -10.19 4.63 -3.72
CA VAL A 68 -10.74 3.40 -4.29
C VAL A 68 -12.25 3.31 -4.08
N ALA A 69 -12.75 3.68 -2.91
CA ALA A 69 -14.20 3.64 -2.62
C ALA A 69 -15.00 4.69 -3.38
N THR A 70 -14.39 5.84 -3.67
CA THR A 70 -15.08 6.94 -4.40
C THR A 70 -14.84 6.92 -5.91
N GLY A 71 -13.90 6.10 -6.43
CA GLY A 71 -13.44 6.19 -7.81
C GLY A 71 -12.68 7.49 -8.09
N GLY A 72 -12.00 8.02 -7.07
CA GLY A 72 -11.26 9.27 -7.12
C GLY A 72 -9.75 9.09 -7.19
N SER A 73 -9.01 10.07 -6.67
CA SER A 73 -7.54 10.07 -6.69
C SER A 73 -6.97 10.25 -5.30
N PHE A 74 -5.79 9.67 -5.07
CA PHE A 74 -4.98 9.88 -3.89
C PHE A 74 -3.51 9.97 -4.29
N LEU A 75 -2.82 11.03 -3.86
CA LEU A 75 -1.49 11.38 -4.36
C LEU A 75 -1.49 11.45 -5.89
N ARG A 76 -0.57 10.72 -6.54
CA ARG A 76 -0.46 10.62 -8.01
C ARG A 76 -1.24 9.44 -8.60
N TRP A 77 -2.10 8.81 -7.81
CA TRP A 77 -2.77 7.56 -8.16
C TRP A 77 -4.27 7.77 -8.32
N THR A 78 -4.88 7.09 -9.29
CA THR A 78 -6.30 7.25 -9.61
C THR A 78 -7.00 5.89 -9.61
N ALA A 79 -8.12 5.79 -8.93
CA ALA A 79 -9.02 4.65 -9.02
C ALA A 79 -9.97 4.84 -10.21
N PRO A 80 -9.95 3.93 -11.23
CA PRO A 80 -10.76 4.09 -12.43
C PRO A 80 -12.27 4.00 -12.18
N ARG A 81 -12.68 3.35 -11.10
CA ARG A 81 -14.07 3.22 -10.67
C ARG A 81 -14.17 2.96 -9.17
N GLN A 82 -15.35 3.14 -8.62
CA GLN A 82 -15.66 2.81 -7.23
C GLN A 82 -15.54 1.31 -6.98
N ARG A 83 -14.95 0.94 -5.84
CA ARG A 83 -14.77 -0.44 -5.38
C ARG A 83 -14.92 -0.54 -3.88
N ARG A 84 -15.34 -1.72 -3.40
CA ARG A 84 -15.50 -1.99 -1.97
C ARG A 84 -14.16 -2.31 -1.32
N VAL A 85 -13.90 -1.66 -0.19
CA VAL A 85 -12.66 -1.78 0.58
C VAL A 85 -12.96 -2.29 1.98
N VAL A 86 -12.19 -3.28 2.43
CA VAL A 86 -12.14 -3.70 3.83
C VAL A 86 -10.77 -3.33 4.38
N ILE A 87 -10.75 -2.68 5.54
CA ILE A 87 -9.52 -2.33 6.27
C ILE A 87 -9.49 -3.13 7.55
N LEU A 88 -8.43 -3.91 7.72
CA LEU A 88 -8.10 -4.60 8.96
C LEU A 88 -7.02 -3.77 9.64
N ASP A 89 -7.35 -3.10 10.73
CA ASP A 89 -6.41 -2.29 11.52
C ASP A 89 -6.17 -2.97 12.86
N GLY A 90 -4.93 -3.35 13.11
CA GLY A 90 -4.50 -4.01 14.35
C GLY A 90 -3.74 -3.08 15.30
N GLU A 91 -3.66 -1.78 15.01
CA GLU A 91 -2.80 -0.88 15.78
C GLU A 91 -3.55 0.35 16.32
N MET A 92 -4.45 0.92 15.55
CA MET A 92 -5.07 2.19 15.91
C MET A 92 -6.38 2.04 16.68
N PRO A 93 -6.62 2.87 17.71
CA PRO A 93 -7.94 3.02 18.32
C PRO A 93 -8.98 3.50 17.31
N GLY A 94 -10.21 2.99 17.38
CA GLY A 94 -11.32 3.36 16.50
C GLY A 94 -11.64 4.85 16.54
N GLU A 95 -11.47 5.50 17.69
CA GLU A 95 -11.61 6.96 17.82
C GLU A 95 -10.62 7.72 16.93
N ALA A 96 -9.36 7.29 16.91
CA ALA A 96 -8.32 7.91 16.08
C ALA A 96 -8.55 7.65 14.58
N LEU A 97 -9.02 6.44 14.21
CA LEU A 97 -9.44 6.14 12.84
C LEU A 97 -10.62 7.01 12.41
N LYS A 98 -11.63 7.17 13.28
CA LYS A 98 -12.79 8.05 13.04
C LYS A 98 -12.35 9.49 12.80
N ALA A 99 -11.47 10.04 13.63
CA ALA A 99 -10.98 11.41 13.48
C ALA A 99 -10.26 11.61 12.13
N ARG A 100 -9.38 10.67 11.72
CA ARG A 100 -8.68 10.73 10.44
C ARG A 100 -9.62 10.61 9.24
N LEU A 101 -10.60 9.69 9.30
CA LEU A 101 -11.60 9.55 8.24
C LEU A 101 -12.49 10.79 8.12
N ALA A 102 -12.86 11.43 9.24
CA ALA A 102 -13.60 12.67 9.23
C ALA A 102 -12.79 13.80 8.56
N GLU A 103 -11.49 13.89 8.84
CA GLU A 103 -10.59 14.85 8.18
C GLU A 103 -10.49 14.60 6.68
N ILE A 104 -10.31 13.34 6.26
CA ILE A 104 -10.27 12.96 4.84
C ILE A 104 -11.61 13.34 4.18
N SER A 105 -12.73 12.99 4.80
CA SER A 105 -14.08 13.30 4.30
C SER A 105 -14.29 14.79 4.08
N ALA A 106 -13.86 15.61 5.05
CA ALA A 106 -14.00 17.07 4.98
C ALA A 106 -13.17 17.68 3.83
N LYS A 107 -12.00 17.11 3.53
CA LYS A 107 -11.10 17.60 2.47
C LYS A 107 -11.40 17.03 1.08
N ALA A 108 -11.99 15.84 1.01
CA ALA A 108 -12.19 15.14 -0.26
C ALA A 108 -13.31 15.71 -1.13
N GLY A 109 -14.28 16.43 -0.55
CA GLY A 109 -15.44 16.97 -1.29
C GLY A 109 -16.39 15.93 -1.88
N VAL A 110 -16.11 14.64 -1.71
CA VAL A 110 -16.91 13.51 -2.22
C VAL A 110 -17.12 12.51 -1.09
N ALA A 111 -18.38 12.15 -0.82
CA ALA A 111 -18.72 11.15 0.17
C ALA A 111 -18.46 9.73 -0.34
N VAL A 112 -18.00 8.85 0.56
CA VAL A 112 -17.93 7.41 0.29
C VAL A 112 -19.35 6.86 0.26
N PRO A 113 -19.72 6.06 -0.76
CA PRO A 113 -21.02 5.38 -0.78
C PRO A 113 -21.16 4.44 0.43
N GLU A 114 -22.37 4.30 0.94
CA GLU A 114 -22.66 3.46 2.10
C GLU A 114 -22.14 2.02 1.91
N GLY A 115 -21.41 1.51 2.91
CA GLY A 115 -20.86 0.16 2.89
C GLY A 115 -19.66 -0.07 1.96
N PHE A 116 -19.16 0.97 1.28
CA PHE A 116 -17.97 0.84 0.42
C PHE A 116 -16.66 0.80 1.19
N ILE A 117 -16.58 1.38 2.38
CA ILE A 117 -15.47 1.17 3.31
C ILE A 117 -16.01 0.48 4.56
N ARG A 118 -15.43 -0.65 4.91
CA ARG A 118 -15.68 -1.36 6.16
C ARG A 118 -14.37 -1.50 6.92
N LEU A 119 -14.43 -1.37 8.24
CA LEU A 119 -13.27 -1.34 9.12
C LEU A 119 -13.41 -2.39 10.22
N ALA A 120 -12.32 -3.11 10.50
CA ALA A 120 -12.12 -3.86 11.73
C ALA A 120 -10.97 -3.19 12.49
N ALA A 121 -11.30 -2.33 13.45
CA ALA A 121 -10.33 -1.69 14.34
C ALA A 121 -10.06 -2.62 15.53
N ALA A 122 -8.81 -2.65 16.02
CA ALA A 122 -8.36 -3.58 17.03
C ALA A 122 -9.17 -3.49 18.35
N ASP A 123 -9.48 -2.28 18.79
CA ASP A 123 -10.20 -2.00 20.04
C ASP A 123 -11.73 -2.18 19.95
N LEU A 124 -12.26 -2.42 18.76
CA LEU A 124 -13.67 -2.74 18.52
C LEU A 124 -13.92 -4.26 18.42
N GLN A 125 -12.86 -5.06 18.54
CA GLN A 125 -12.93 -6.51 18.49
C GLN A 125 -12.85 -7.09 19.91
N GLU A 126 -13.60 -8.18 20.18
CA GLU A 126 -13.51 -8.89 21.47
C GLU A 126 -12.14 -9.56 21.68
N ARG A 127 -11.45 -9.89 20.57
CA ARG A 127 -10.10 -10.46 20.55
C ARG A 127 -9.31 -9.97 19.33
N SER A 128 -8.00 -10.04 19.43
CA SER A 128 -7.13 -9.73 18.30
C SER A 128 -7.29 -10.75 17.18
N ILE A 129 -7.36 -10.27 15.94
CA ILE A 129 -7.33 -11.10 14.73
C ILE A 129 -5.87 -11.46 14.43
N ASN A 130 -5.60 -12.72 14.12
CA ASN A 130 -4.28 -13.19 13.70
C ASN A 130 -4.36 -13.88 12.33
N LEU A 131 -3.92 -13.21 11.28
CA LEU A 131 -3.91 -13.74 9.92
C LEU A 131 -2.96 -14.94 9.72
N ALA A 132 -2.11 -15.26 10.69
CA ALA A 132 -1.33 -16.49 10.66
C ALA A 132 -2.14 -17.73 11.12
N GLU A 133 -3.30 -17.53 11.74
CA GLU A 133 -4.15 -18.61 12.25
C GLU A 133 -5.30 -18.90 11.28
N GLU A 134 -5.42 -20.17 10.87
CA GLU A 134 -6.46 -20.59 9.92
C GLU A 134 -7.89 -20.39 10.47
N ALA A 135 -8.06 -20.48 11.79
CA ALA A 135 -9.35 -20.22 12.41
C ALA A 135 -9.81 -18.78 12.22
N ASP A 136 -8.90 -17.82 12.41
CA ASP A 136 -9.17 -16.39 12.23
C ASP A 136 -9.39 -16.05 10.75
N GLN A 137 -8.63 -16.68 9.84
CA GLN A 137 -8.85 -16.53 8.40
C GLN A 137 -10.25 -16.99 7.99
N ARG A 138 -10.74 -18.12 8.56
CA ARG A 138 -12.09 -18.65 8.28
C ARG A 138 -13.19 -17.75 8.85
N GLU A 139 -13.00 -17.21 10.05
CA GLU A 139 -13.93 -16.27 10.67
C GLU A 139 -14.03 -14.96 9.89
N LEU A 140 -12.90 -14.49 9.36
CA LEU A 140 -12.81 -13.27 8.57
C LEU A 140 -13.46 -13.40 7.18
N GLU A 141 -13.42 -14.58 6.57
CA GLU A 141 -13.81 -14.78 5.16
C GLU A 141 -15.22 -14.29 4.81
N PRO A 142 -16.29 -14.52 5.61
CA PRO A 142 -17.61 -13.96 5.36
C PRO A 142 -17.64 -12.42 5.35
N HIS A 143 -16.77 -11.80 6.15
CA HIS A 143 -16.65 -10.33 6.21
C HIS A 143 -15.93 -9.72 5.02
N LEU A 144 -15.16 -10.52 4.28
CA LEU A 144 -14.49 -10.13 3.05
C LEU A 144 -15.36 -10.34 1.80
N ALA A 145 -16.56 -10.90 1.96
CA ALA A 145 -17.48 -11.12 0.84
C ALA A 145 -17.80 -9.80 0.12
N GLY A 146 -17.61 -9.77 -1.19
CA GLY A 146 -17.85 -8.60 -2.03
C GLY A 146 -16.79 -7.49 -1.94
N ALA A 147 -15.73 -7.67 -1.15
CA ALA A 147 -14.60 -6.74 -1.16
C ALA A 147 -13.76 -6.91 -2.43
N ASP A 148 -13.35 -5.78 -3.02
CA ASP A 148 -12.39 -5.72 -4.12
C ASP A 148 -10.96 -5.54 -3.61
N LEU A 149 -10.81 -4.77 -2.52
CA LEU A 149 -9.52 -4.45 -1.87
C LEU A 149 -9.59 -4.77 -0.39
N VAL A 150 -8.59 -5.49 0.11
CA VAL A 150 -8.36 -5.71 1.54
C VAL A 150 -7.05 -5.02 1.92
N ILE A 151 -7.10 -4.10 2.87
CA ILE A 151 -5.93 -3.41 3.43
C ILE A 151 -5.65 -4.00 4.80
N VAL A 152 -4.39 -4.38 5.05
CA VAL A 152 -3.92 -4.96 6.32
C VAL A 152 -2.93 -3.98 6.96
N ASP A 153 -3.36 -3.26 7.99
CA ASP A 153 -2.56 -2.28 8.74
C ASP A 153 -2.41 -2.72 10.21
N ASN A 154 -1.32 -3.36 10.61
CA ASN A 154 -0.18 -3.79 9.80
C ASN A 154 0.12 -5.27 10.02
N ILE A 155 1.03 -5.81 9.24
CA ILE A 155 1.44 -7.22 9.35
C ILE A 155 1.95 -7.55 10.76
N SER A 156 2.69 -6.65 11.41
CA SER A 156 3.31 -6.92 12.71
C SER A 156 2.29 -7.17 13.82
N THR A 157 1.11 -6.57 13.74
CA THR A 157 0.03 -6.72 14.73
C THR A 157 -0.98 -7.79 14.36
N LEU A 158 -1.25 -7.94 13.05
CA LEU A 158 -2.27 -8.85 12.52
C LEU A 158 -1.71 -10.21 12.06
N ALA A 159 -0.41 -10.45 12.19
CA ALA A 159 0.23 -11.72 11.86
C ALA A 159 1.28 -12.10 12.93
N ALA A 160 0.88 -12.04 14.19
CA ALA A 160 1.72 -12.32 15.34
C ALA A 160 1.89 -13.84 15.53
N TYR A 161 2.82 -14.45 14.80
CA TYR A 161 3.21 -15.83 14.98
C TYR A 161 4.73 -15.93 15.14
N GLY A 162 5.21 -16.33 16.31
CA GLY A 162 6.64 -16.50 16.60
C GLY A 162 7.45 -15.21 16.52
N ARG A 163 8.68 -15.31 16.03
CA ARG A 163 9.56 -14.15 15.85
C ARG A 163 9.28 -13.47 14.52
N GLU A 164 8.93 -12.20 14.54
CA GLU A 164 8.55 -11.35 13.41
C GLU A 164 9.55 -11.37 12.23
N ASN A 165 10.81 -11.70 12.49
CA ASN A 165 11.88 -11.74 11.49
C ASN A 165 12.07 -13.10 10.81
N GLU A 166 11.30 -14.12 11.16
CA GLU A 166 11.44 -15.45 10.62
C GLU A 166 10.58 -15.61 9.35
N ALA A 167 11.17 -16.19 8.31
CA ALA A 167 10.47 -16.46 7.05
C ALA A 167 9.25 -17.39 7.25
N GLU A 168 9.29 -18.23 8.27
CA GLU A 168 8.24 -19.19 8.61
C GLU A 168 6.96 -18.50 9.08
N SER A 169 7.06 -17.39 9.81
CA SER A 169 5.89 -16.63 10.29
C SER A 169 5.09 -15.98 9.14
N TRP A 170 5.70 -15.79 7.98
CA TRP A 170 5.05 -15.22 6.81
C TRP A 170 4.26 -16.23 5.98
N LEU A 171 4.62 -17.51 5.98
CA LEU A 171 4.00 -18.51 5.10
C LEU A 171 2.48 -18.63 5.22
N PRO A 172 1.87 -18.66 6.43
CA PRO A 172 0.41 -18.72 6.56
C PRO A 172 -0.26 -17.48 5.98
N VAL A 173 0.30 -16.29 6.22
CA VAL A 173 -0.21 -14.99 5.69
C VAL A 173 -0.07 -14.94 4.18
N GLN A 174 1.04 -15.41 3.63
CA GLN A 174 1.25 -15.54 2.19
C GLN A 174 0.22 -16.49 1.56
N THR A 175 -0.03 -17.63 2.18
CA THR A 175 -1.02 -18.61 1.72
C THR A 175 -2.42 -18.01 1.71
N TRP A 176 -2.80 -17.30 2.77
CA TRP A 176 -4.05 -16.56 2.84
C TRP A 176 -4.14 -15.49 1.74
N ALA A 177 -3.11 -14.68 1.55
CA ALA A 177 -3.10 -13.63 0.52
C ALA A 177 -3.25 -14.21 -0.89
N LEU A 178 -2.57 -15.33 -1.18
CA LEU A 178 -2.75 -16.04 -2.44
C LEU A 178 -4.17 -16.62 -2.57
N GLY A 179 -4.80 -17.02 -1.46
CA GLY A 179 -6.22 -17.38 -1.40
C GLY A 179 -7.12 -16.20 -1.78
N GLN A 180 -6.88 -15.02 -1.23
CA GLN A 180 -7.62 -13.81 -1.57
C GLN A 180 -7.48 -13.43 -3.05
N ARG A 181 -6.26 -13.55 -3.62
CA ARG A 181 -6.02 -13.38 -5.06
C ARG A 181 -6.88 -14.34 -5.90
N ARG A 182 -6.95 -15.64 -5.52
CA ARG A 182 -7.82 -16.63 -6.19
C ARG A 182 -9.30 -16.31 -6.05
N ALA A 183 -9.71 -15.75 -4.92
CA ALA A 183 -11.08 -15.27 -4.69
C ALA A 183 -11.42 -13.97 -5.44
N GLY A 184 -10.44 -13.41 -6.19
CA GLY A 184 -10.66 -12.21 -7.00
C GLY A 184 -10.31 -10.89 -6.29
N ARG A 185 -9.83 -10.94 -5.05
CA ARG A 185 -9.53 -9.78 -4.23
C ARG A 185 -8.10 -9.29 -4.41
N THR A 186 -7.91 -8.00 -4.23
CA THR A 186 -6.59 -7.35 -4.14
C THR A 186 -6.23 -7.20 -2.66
N VAL A 187 -4.96 -7.44 -2.30
CA VAL A 187 -4.49 -7.24 -0.92
C VAL A 187 -3.34 -6.23 -0.88
N LEU A 188 -3.47 -5.25 -0.01
CA LEU A 188 -2.45 -4.26 0.29
C LEU A 188 -2.00 -4.43 1.74
N PHE A 189 -0.75 -4.80 1.92
CA PHE A 189 -0.14 -4.88 3.23
C PHE A 189 0.57 -3.59 3.61
N LEU A 190 0.43 -3.17 4.88
CA LEU A 190 1.30 -2.19 5.50
C LEU A 190 2.29 -2.89 6.41
N HIS A 191 3.53 -2.38 6.43
CA HIS A 191 4.59 -2.96 7.25
C HIS A 191 5.55 -1.90 7.78
N HIS A 192 6.28 -2.23 8.85
CA HIS A 192 7.31 -1.36 9.40
C HIS A 192 8.66 -1.62 8.74
N ALA A 193 9.42 -0.55 8.48
CA ALA A 193 10.82 -0.66 8.13
C ALA A 193 11.65 -1.20 9.31
N GLY A 194 12.69 -1.96 9.02
CA GLY A 194 13.70 -2.36 9.98
C GLY A 194 14.61 -1.19 10.39
N LYS A 195 15.50 -1.44 11.36
CA LYS A 195 16.43 -0.42 11.89
C LYS A 195 17.31 0.24 10.82
N GLY A 196 17.61 -0.46 9.73
CA GLY A 196 18.40 0.05 8.59
C GLY A 196 17.58 0.73 7.49
N GLY A 197 16.29 0.99 7.70
CA GLY A 197 15.42 1.63 6.69
C GLY A 197 14.92 0.70 5.58
N ALA A 198 15.48 -0.52 5.46
CA ALA A 198 14.97 -1.57 4.59
C ALA A 198 13.72 -2.22 5.20
N GLN A 199 12.95 -2.96 4.40
CA GLN A 199 11.83 -3.74 4.89
C GLN A 199 12.25 -4.63 6.07
N ARG A 200 11.44 -4.67 7.12
CA ARG A 200 11.68 -5.56 8.26
C ARG A 200 11.33 -6.99 7.87
N GLY A 201 12.23 -7.95 8.10
CA GLY A 201 12.04 -9.36 7.77
C GLY A 201 12.84 -9.80 6.54
N THR A 202 12.46 -10.93 5.95
CA THR A 202 13.18 -11.54 4.84
C THR A 202 12.68 -11.07 3.48
N SER A 203 13.57 -11.02 2.47
CA SER A 203 13.23 -10.77 1.05
C SER A 203 12.16 -11.74 0.50
N ARG A 204 11.99 -12.91 1.12
CA ARG A 204 10.94 -13.89 0.76
C ARG A 204 9.52 -13.34 0.83
N ARG A 205 9.28 -12.28 1.62
CA ARG A 205 7.96 -11.63 1.67
C ARG A 205 7.59 -10.98 0.35
N GLU A 206 8.57 -10.56 -0.43
CA GLU A 206 8.35 -9.87 -1.70
C GLU A 206 8.10 -10.81 -2.88
N ASP A 207 8.40 -12.11 -2.77
CA ASP A 207 8.35 -13.04 -3.89
C ASP A 207 6.98 -13.08 -4.56
N VAL A 208 5.90 -13.07 -3.78
CA VAL A 208 4.51 -13.15 -4.27
C VAL A 208 3.89 -11.79 -4.58
N LEU A 209 4.54 -10.70 -4.17
CA LEU A 209 4.02 -9.34 -4.36
C LEU A 209 4.22 -8.86 -5.81
N ASP A 210 3.24 -8.13 -6.32
CA ASP A 210 3.34 -7.46 -7.62
C ASP A 210 4.05 -6.11 -7.47
N THR A 211 3.78 -5.39 -6.37
CA THR A 211 4.31 -4.05 -6.10
C THR A 211 4.79 -3.94 -4.66
N VAL A 212 5.96 -3.33 -4.48
CA VAL A 212 6.49 -2.95 -3.17
C VAL A 212 6.85 -1.46 -3.20
N ILE A 213 6.28 -0.71 -2.27
CA ILE A 213 6.49 0.73 -2.11
C ILE A 213 7.21 0.97 -0.77
N ALA A 214 8.35 1.64 -0.82
CA ALA A 214 9.02 2.18 0.35
C ALA A 214 8.63 3.64 0.58
N LEU A 215 8.13 3.96 1.77
CA LEU A 215 8.02 5.34 2.24
C LEU A 215 9.30 5.65 3.03
N ARG A 216 10.09 6.60 2.53
CA ARG A 216 11.39 6.98 3.10
C ARG A 216 11.33 8.41 3.63
N GLU A 217 11.99 8.64 4.75
CA GLU A 217 12.18 9.99 5.27
C GLU A 217 13.08 10.77 4.30
N PRO A 218 12.69 11.97 3.85
CA PRO A 218 13.62 12.88 3.17
C PRO A 218 14.81 13.23 4.08
N PRO A 219 15.99 13.54 3.53
CA PRO A 219 17.18 13.85 4.34
C PRO A 219 17.01 14.99 5.34
N ASP A 220 16.16 15.96 5.01
CA ASP A 220 15.80 17.14 5.79
C ASP A 220 14.53 16.97 6.63
N TYR A 221 14.01 15.74 6.75
CA TYR A 221 12.77 15.47 7.49
C TYR A 221 12.92 15.77 8.98
N GLN A 222 11.96 16.50 9.50
CA GLN A 222 11.81 16.74 10.94
C GLN A 222 10.51 16.14 11.45
N GLN A 223 10.55 15.52 12.62
CA GLN A 223 9.38 14.86 13.20
C GLN A 223 8.18 15.81 13.41
N ALA A 224 8.43 17.09 13.60
CA ALA A 224 7.39 18.12 13.74
C ALA A 224 6.57 18.34 12.45
N GLU A 225 7.08 17.94 11.29
CA GLU A 225 6.38 18.08 10.00
C GLU A 225 5.24 17.05 9.81
N GLY A 226 5.17 16.04 10.67
CA GLY A 226 4.13 15.01 10.59
C GLY A 226 4.32 14.07 9.40
N ALA A 227 3.28 13.84 8.62
CA ALA A 227 3.33 12.91 7.49
C ALA A 227 4.01 13.56 6.27
N ARG A 228 5.34 13.38 6.16
CA ARG A 228 6.12 13.75 4.97
C ARG A 228 7.07 12.61 4.61
N PHE A 229 7.07 12.19 3.37
CA PHE A 229 7.88 11.04 2.90
C PHE A 229 8.14 11.10 1.40
N ALA A 230 9.21 10.43 0.98
CA ALA A 230 9.47 10.10 -0.41
C ALA A 230 8.92 8.69 -0.72
N VAL A 231 8.17 8.58 -1.81
CA VAL A 231 7.60 7.33 -2.33
C VAL A 231 8.60 6.71 -3.31
N HIS A 232 9.00 5.48 -3.07
CA HIS A 232 9.89 4.72 -3.94
C HIS A 232 9.27 3.37 -4.29
N PHE A 233 9.17 3.05 -5.59
CA PHE A 233 8.79 1.73 -6.06
C PHE A 233 10.01 0.81 -6.09
N GLU A 234 10.12 -0.11 -5.15
CA GLU A 234 11.22 -1.10 -5.11
C GLU A 234 10.91 -2.31 -5.98
N LYS A 235 9.64 -2.62 -6.14
CA LYS A 235 9.13 -3.64 -7.06
C LYS A 235 7.94 -3.08 -7.82
N ALA A 236 7.98 -3.15 -9.14
CA ALA A 236 6.96 -2.62 -10.03
C ALA A 236 6.68 -3.61 -11.17
N ARG A 237 5.79 -4.58 -10.94
CA ARG A 237 5.37 -5.50 -11.99
C ARG A 237 4.25 -4.88 -12.83
N GLY A 238 4.50 -4.74 -14.14
CA GLY A 238 3.48 -4.29 -15.10
C GLY A 238 3.40 -2.78 -15.33
N PHE A 239 4.30 -1.98 -14.72
CA PHE A 239 4.44 -0.56 -15.01
C PHE A 239 5.91 -0.12 -14.83
N HIS A 240 6.32 0.94 -15.51
CA HIS A 240 7.70 1.43 -15.55
C HIS A 240 7.74 2.90 -16.02
N GLY A 241 8.96 3.44 -16.15
CA GLY A 241 9.19 4.81 -16.61
C GLY A 241 8.58 5.83 -15.65
N LYS A 242 8.00 6.90 -16.18
CA LYS A 242 7.46 8.02 -15.40
C LYS A 242 6.47 7.57 -14.31
N ALA A 243 5.72 6.51 -14.54
CA ALA A 243 4.75 5.97 -13.60
C ALA A 243 5.41 5.36 -12.33
N ALA A 244 6.69 4.96 -12.42
CA ALA A 244 7.46 4.39 -11.33
C ALA A 244 8.51 5.37 -10.76
N GLU A 245 8.57 6.60 -11.26
CA GLU A 245 9.49 7.62 -10.74
C GLU A 245 9.14 7.98 -9.29
N PRO A 246 10.16 8.12 -8.43
CA PRO A 246 9.96 8.53 -7.05
C PRO A 246 9.46 9.97 -6.95
N PHE A 247 8.65 10.23 -5.93
CA PHE A 247 8.15 11.57 -5.62
C PHE A 247 8.05 11.76 -4.11
N GLU A 248 8.06 13.02 -3.66
CA GLU A 248 7.78 13.38 -2.26
C GLU A 248 6.32 13.76 -2.11
N ALA A 249 5.76 13.43 -0.94
CA ALA A 249 4.43 13.83 -0.51
C ALA A 249 4.49 14.35 0.93
N ALA A 250 3.79 15.43 1.19
CA ALA A 250 3.65 16.02 2.52
C ALA A 250 2.18 16.36 2.80
N LEU A 251 1.70 16.03 4.00
CA LEU A 251 0.35 16.37 4.43
C LEU A 251 0.36 17.74 5.12
N GLY A 252 -0.16 18.75 4.44
CA GLY A 252 -0.37 20.08 4.98
C GLY A 252 -1.83 20.32 5.41
N GLU A 253 -2.13 21.52 5.85
CA GLU A 253 -3.48 21.94 6.26
C GLU A 253 -4.50 21.81 5.11
N ALA A 254 -4.09 22.21 3.90
CA ALA A 254 -4.93 22.14 2.70
C ALA A 254 -5.01 20.73 2.07
N GLY A 255 -4.28 19.74 2.59
CA GLY A 255 -4.21 18.39 2.05
C GLY A 255 -2.81 18.00 1.61
N TRP A 256 -2.73 16.98 0.74
CA TRP A 256 -1.46 16.44 0.27
C TRP A 256 -0.83 17.34 -0.81
N VAL A 257 0.43 17.69 -0.60
CA VAL A 257 1.28 18.36 -1.59
C VAL A 257 2.31 17.36 -2.11
N MET A 258 2.49 17.29 -3.43
CA MET A 258 3.41 16.35 -4.07
C MET A 258 4.44 17.11 -4.90
N ARG A 259 5.69 16.62 -4.88
CA ARG A 259 6.82 17.15 -5.66
C ARG A 259 7.59 16.00 -6.29
N ASP A 260 8.20 16.22 -7.44
CA ASP A 260 9.15 15.25 -7.99
C ASP A 260 10.35 15.12 -7.05
N ALA A 261 10.82 13.90 -6.80
CA ALA A 261 11.92 13.68 -5.85
C ALA A 261 13.22 14.37 -6.30
N VAL A 262 13.40 14.53 -7.61
CA VAL A 262 14.55 15.24 -8.19
C VAL A 262 14.45 16.73 -7.93
N ASP A 263 13.26 17.33 -8.11
CA ASP A 263 13.06 18.76 -7.88
C ASP A 263 13.19 19.12 -6.40
N ALA A 264 12.63 18.29 -5.53
CA ALA A 264 12.77 18.42 -4.08
C ALA A 264 14.25 18.32 -3.64
N GLU A 265 15.05 17.46 -4.27
CA GLU A 265 16.49 17.37 -4.02
C GLU A 265 17.23 18.64 -4.49
N VAL A 266 16.89 19.13 -5.68
CA VAL A 266 17.48 20.39 -6.20
C VAL A 266 17.16 21.54 -5.27
N GLU A 267 15.91 21.71 -4.84
CA GLU A 267 15.50 22.76 -3.91
C GLU A 267 16.32 22.68 -2.59
N ARG A 268 16.47 21.49 -1.99
CA ARG A 268 17.27 21.31 -0.76
C ARG A 268 18.74 21.67 -0.95
N VAL A 269 19.34 21.21 -2.05
CA VAL A 269 20.75 21.52 -2.37
C VAL A 269 20.93 23.03 -2.55
N MET A 270 20.03 23.70 -3.27
CA MET A 270 20.10 25.13 -3.51
C MET A 270 19.89 25.94 -2.24
N ALA A 271 18.97 25.53 -1.36
CA ALA A 271 18.76 26.16 -0.04
C ALA A 271 20.04 26.10 0.81
N LEU A 272 20.64 24.93 1.00
CA LEU A 272 21.88 24.77 1.78
C LEU A 272 23.05 25.55 1.15
N ARG A 273 23.11 25.63 -0.16
CA ARG A 273 24.11 26.47 -0.86
C ARG A 273 23.90 27.95 -0.62
N ALA A 274 22.65 28.41 -0.55
CA ALA A 274 22.31 29.81 -0.22
C ALA A 274 22.65 30.16 1.24
N GLU A 275 22.65 29.19 2.16
CA GLU A 275 23.14 29.32 3.53
C GLU A 275 24.68 29.36 3.61
N GLY A 276 25.38 29.19 2.49
CA GLY A 276 26.85 29.30 2.41
C GLY A 276 27.61 27.98 2.54
N LEU A 277 26.92 26.82 2.65
CA LEU A 277 27.59 25.53 2.75
C LEU A 277 28.33 25.19 1.44
N SER A 278 29.52 24.61 1.56
CA SER A 278 30.26 24.08 0.41
C SER A 278 29.59 22.82 -0.16
N VAL A 279 29.94 22.41 -1.37
CA VAL A 279 29.47 21.15 -1.97
C VAL A 279 29.75 19.94 -1.09
N ARG A 280 30.87 19.95 -0.36
CA ARG A 280 31.25 18.90 0.56
C ARG A 280 30.31 18.86 1.77
N GLU A 281 30.09 20.01 2.40
CA GLU A 281 29.20 20.12 3.57
C GLU A 281 27.76 19.77 3.20
N VAL A 282 27.25 20.21 2.06
CA VAL A 282 25.92 19.80 1.55
C VAL A 282 25.84 18.30 1.34
N ALA A 283 26.89 17.66 0.80
CA ALA A 283 26.92 16.22 0.60
C ALA A 283 26.94 15.45 1.93
N GLU A 284 27.65 15.95 2.94
CA GLU A 284 27.68 15.38 4.29
C GLU A 284 26.33 15.57 5.00
N GLU A 285 25.73 16.76 4.94
CA GLU A 285 24.43 17.07 5.54
C GLU A 285 23.28 16.21 4.98
N LEU A 286 23.23 16.07 3.66
CA LEU A 286 22.20 15.28 2.97
C LEU A 286 22.52 13.77 2.91
N GLY A 287 23.71 13.33 3.35
CA GLY A 287 24.12 11.93 3.29
C GLY A 287 24.23 11.39 1.86
N VAL A 288 24.60 12.23 0.88
CA VAL A 288 24.70 11.86 -0.53
C VAL A 288 26.11 12.03 -1.09
N ALA A 289 26.38 11.43 -2.24
CA ALA A 289 27.67 11.61 -2.92
C ALA A 289 27.81 13.05 -3.47
N ARG A 290 29.01 13.62 -3.44
CA ARG A 290 29.32 14.96 -3.97
C ARG A 290 28.87 15.13 -5.41
N SER A 291 29.09 14.13 -6.27
CA SER A 291 28.67 14.15 -7.67
C SER A 291 27.16 14.30 -7.85
N ARG A 292 26.38 13.90 -6.84
CA ARG A 292 24.92 14.08 -6.82
C ARG A 292 24.56 15.53 -6.51
N VAL A 293 25.24 16.15 -5.56
CA VAL A 293 25.09 17.59 -5.26
C VAL A 293 25.48 18.45 -6.45
N GLU A 294 26.62 18.15 -7.13
CA GLU A 294 27.05 18.88 -8.32
C GLU A 294 26.02 18.79 -9.46
N ARG A 295 25.41 17.63 -9.68
CA ARG A 295 24.34 17.46 -10.66
C ARG A 295 23.08 18.25 -10.30
N ALA A 296 22.72 18.29 -9.01
CA ALA A 296 21.58 19.07 -8.55
C ALA A 296 21.82 20.58 -8.74
N ILE A 297 23.01 21.06 -8.41
CA ILE A 297 23.42 22.48 -8.65
C ILE A 297 23.31 22.81 -10.14
N LYS A 298 23.86 21.96 -11.01
CA LYS A 298 23.80 22.17 -12.47
C LYS A 298 22.35 22.27 -12.96
N ARG A 299 21.48 21.37 -12.47
CA ARG A 299 20.06 21.36 -12.83
C ARG A 299 19.31 22.58 -12.30
N GLY A 300 19.59 23.02 -11.08
CA GLY A 300 19.00 24.22 -10.49
C GLY A 300 19.48 25.53 -11.15
N ALA A 301 20.62 25.51 -11.85
CA ALA A 301 21.13 26.66 -12.61
C ALA A 301 20.59 26.73 -14.05
N GLU A 302 19.98 25.65 -14.55
CA GLU A 302 19.33 25.67 -15.88
C GLU A 302 17.98 26.40 -15.75
N PRO A 303 17.70 27.48 -16.50
CA PRO A 303 16.42 28.16 -16.45
C PRO A 303 15.33 27.19 -16.89
N GLY A 304 14.31 27.01 -16.03
CA GLY A 304 13.29 25.99 -16.15
C GLY A 304 12.66 25.92 -17.53
N SER A 305 12.68 24.74 -18.11
CA SER A 305 11.71 24.37 -19.13
C SER A 305 10.36 24.18 -18.43
N GLN A 306 9.53 25.22 -18.47
CA GLN A 306 8.11 25.19 -18.12
C GLN A 306 7.33 24.33 -19.11
#